data_f06aaf15497d9dc4d0002ac269e3df8d
#
_entry.id   f06aaf15497d9dc4d0002ac269e3df8d
#
_cell.length_a   1.000
_cell.length_b   1.000
_cell.length_c   1.000
_cell.angle_alpha   90.00
_cell.angle_beta   90.00
_cell.angle_gamma   90.00
#
_symmetry.space_group_name_H-M   'P 1'
#
loop_
_entity.id
_entity.type
_entity.pdbx_description
1 polymer ?
#
loop_
_entity_poly.entity_id
_entity_poly.type
_entity_poly.pdbx_seq_one_letter_code
_entity_poly.pdbx_strand_id
1 'polypeptide(L)'
;MKDIVISGQMKGVSVDRAARTAEYNMIKHWHPECEIQYFFQGKRHFFVDQQHYAVKSGSLVLIDSNQVHNTYSDKELFHDRLVIYF
;
A
#
# COMPACT_ATOMS: atom_id res chain seq x y z
N MET A 1 -6.85 -18.11 5.44
CA MET A 1 -7.72 -17.01 5.01
C MET A 1 -7.65 -16.83 3.51
N LYS A 2 -8.74 -16.52 2.89
CA LYS A 2 -8.80 -16.32 1.44
C LYS A 2 -8.40 -14.88 1.11
N ASP A 3 -7.53 -14.70 0.13
CA ASP A 3 -7.16 -13.37 -0.33
C ASP A 3 -8.37 -12.68 -0.97
N ILE A 4 -8.51 -11.39 -0.71
CA ILE A 4 -9.56 -10.55 -1.27
C ILE A 4 -8.89 -9.41 -2.03
N VAL A 5 -9.26 -9.24 -3.29
CA VAL A 5 -8.83 -8.10 -4.09
C VAL A 5 -10.06 -7.49 -4.74
N ILE A 6 -10.35 -6.25 -4.40
CA ILE A 6 -11.51 -5.51 -4.91
C ILE A 6 -10.98 -4.21 -5.52
N SER A 7 -11.35 -3.94 -6.78
CA SER A 7 -10.94 -2.74 -7.49
C SER A 7 -12.16 -1.95 -7.94
N GLY A 8 -12.06 -0.64 -7.85
CA GLY A 8 -13.05 0.28 -8.36
C GLY A 8 -12.38 1.48 -9.00
N GLN A 9 -13.02 2.07 -9.99
CA GLN A 9 -12.47 3.22 -10.69
C GLN A 9 -13.55 4.26 -10.99
N MET A 10 -13.21 5.52 -10.70
CA MET A 10 -13.98 6.69 -11.08
C MET A 10 -13.06 7.60 -11.90
N LYS A 11 -13.62 8.61 -12.56
CA LYS A 11 -12.84 9.56 -13.35
C LYS A 11 -11.72 10.18 -12.49
N GLY A 12 -10.46 9.87 -12.80
CA GLY A 12 -9.29 10.38 -12.11
C GLY A 12 -9.00 9.74 -10.75
N VAL A 13 -9.77 8.73 -10.33
CA VAL A 13 -9.59 8.07 -9.04
C VAL A 13 -9.69 6.56 -9.20
N SER A 14 -8.72 5.83 -8.67
CA SER A 14 -8.76 4.36 -8.56
C SER A 14 -8.74 3.95 -7.09
N VAL A 15 -9.53 2.94 -6.75
CA VAL A 15 -9.60 2.40 -5.39
C VAL A 15 -9.40 0.90 -5.45
N ASP A 16 -8.42 0.40 -4.71
CA ASP A 16 -8.14 -1.02 -4.60
C ASP A 16 -8.14 -1.44 -3.13
N ARG A 17 -8.82 -2.52 -2.80
CA ARG A 17 -8.69 -3.19 -1.51
C ARG A 17 -8.03 -4.54 -1.73
N ALA A 18 -6.96 -4.81 -0.99
CA ALA A 18 -6.23 -6.06 -1.08
C ALA A 18 -5.98 -6.63 0.31
N ALA A 19 -6.45 -7.84 0.55
CA ALA A 19 -6.10 -8.65 1.70
C ALA A 19 -5.26 -9.82 1.19
N ARG A 20 -4.02 -9.93 1.66
CA ARG A 20 -3.05 -10.90 1.15
C ARG A 20 -2.46 -11.71 2.30
N THR A 21 -2.25 -12.99 2.04
CA THR A 21 -1.66 -13.94 3.00
C THR A 21 -0.26 -14.38 2.60
N ALA A 22 0.16 -14.10 1.37
CA ALA A 22 1.48 -14.44 0.85
C ALA A 22 2.43 -13.24 0.92
N GLU A 23 3.72 -13.52 0.85
CA GLU A 23 4.73 -12.47 0.75
C GLU A 23 4.48 -11.62 -0.50
N TYR A 24 4.55 -10.30 -0.31
CA TYR A 24 4.32 -9.35 -1.39
C TYR A 24 5.26 -8.16 -1.22
N ASN A 25 6.24 -8.08 -2.12
CA ASN A 25 7.24 -7.03 -2.11
C ASN A 25 7.19 -6.27 -3.43
N MET A 26 7.29 -4.95 -3.34
CA MET A 26 7.37 -4.09 -4.51
C MET A 26 8.77 -3.50 -4.63
N ILE A 27 9.27 -3.40 -5.86
CA ILE A 27 10.51 -2.67 -6.14
C ILE A 27 10.28 -1.16 -6.02
N LYS A 28 11.34 -0.39 -5.87
CA LYS A 28 11.26 1.07 -5.90
C LYS A 28 10.69 1.52 -7.24
N HIS A 29 9.71 2.41 -7.18
CA HIS A 29 9.04 2.94 -8.36
C HIS A 29 8.50 4.35 -8.06
N TRP A 30 8.04 5.01 -9.09
CA TRP A 30 7.34 6.29 -9.01
C TRP A 30 6.28 6.34 -10.09
N HIS A 31 5.27 7.16 -9.86
CA HIS A 31 4.16 7.37 -10.81
C HIS A 31 3.55 8.75 -10.58
N PRO A 32 2.86 9.32 -11.58
CA PRO A 32 2.30 10.67 -11.45
C PRO A 32 1.12 10.77 -10.48
N GLU A 33 0.45 9.68 -10.18
CA GLU A 33 -0.68 9.67 -9.25
C GLU A 33 -0.21 9.89 -7.81
N CYS A 34 -1.02 10.62 -7.03
CA CYS A 34 -0.92 10.60 -5.58
C CYS A 34 -1.51 9.30 -5.06
N GLU A 35 -1.07 8.86 -3.90
CA GLU A 35 -1.48 7.60 -3.34
C GLU A 35 -1.78 7.73 -1.85
N ILE A 36 -2.91 7.16 -1.42
CA ILE A 36 -3.26 7.03 -0.01
C ILE A 36 -3.46 5.55 0.27
N GLN A 37 -2.77 5.01 1.29
CA GLN A 37 -3.00 3.65 1.75
C GLN A 37 -3.44 3.67 3.20
N TYR A 38 -4.50 2.94 3.49
CA TYR A 38 -4.98 2.73 4.86
C TYR A 38 -4.90 1.24 5.19
N PHE A 39 -4.33 0.93 6.35
CA PHE A 39 -4.14 -0.45 6.80
C PHE A 39 -5.22 -0.84 7.80
N PHE A 40 -6.08 -1.78 7.41
CA PHE A 40 -7.07 -2.37 8.31
C PHE A 40 -6.39 -3.36 9.27
N GLN A 41 -5.48 -4.18 8.73
CA GLN A 41 -4.78 -5.20 9.50
C GLN A 41 -3.40 -5.47 8.91
N GLY A 42 -2.50 -5.95 9.76
CA GLY A 42 -1.17 -6.39 9.35
C GLY A 42 -0.10 -5.33 9.57
N LYS A 43 1.12 -5.71 9.19
CA LYS A 43 2.30 -4.86 9.31
C LYS A 43 3.06 -4.89 8.01
N ARG A 44 3.58 -3.75 7.60
CA ARG A 44 4.44 -3.64 6.42
C ARG A 44 5.51 -2.60 6.64
N HIS A 45 6.48 -2.59 5.74
CA HIS A 45 7.53 -1.60 5.69
C HIS A 45 7.40 -0.79 4.40
N PHE A 46 7.62 0.51 4.51
CA PHE A 46 7.64 1.43 3.38
C PHE A 46 8.94 2.22 3.37
N PHE A 47 9.49 2.41 2.19
CA PHE A 47 10.46 3.45 1.92
C PHE A 47 9.80 4.51 1.05
N VAL A 48 9.86 5.74 1.50
CA VAL A 48 9.36 6.91 0.77
C VAL A 48 10.45 7.96 0.84
N ASP A 49 10.98 8.34 -0.32
CA ASP A 49 12.10 9.30 -0.43
C ASP A 49 13.27 8.96 0.52
N GLN A 50 13.69 7.70 0.53
CA GLN A 50 14.80 7.20 1.32
C GLN A 50 14.54 7.15 2.84
N GLN A 51 13.33 7.41 3.28
CA GLN A 51 12.94 7.28 4.68
C GLN A 51 12.15 5.99 4.88
N HIS A 52 12.46 5.27 5.95
CA HIS A 52 11.78 4.03 6.30
C HIS A 52 10.65 4.29 7.29
N TYR A 53 9.51 3.67 7.03
CA TYR A 53 8.33 3.70 7.89
C TYR A 53 7.85 2.28 8.13
N ALA A 54 7.67 1.91 9.40
CA ALA A 54 6.97 0.68 9.77
C ALA A 54 5.49 1.02 9.97
N VAL A 55 4.61 0.33 9.24
CA VAL A 55 3.17 0.57 9.30
C VAL A 55 2.45 -0.64 9.87
N LYS A 56 1.31 -0.40 10.50
CA LYS A 56 0.48 -1.39 11.18
C LYS A 56 -1.00 -1.02 11.04
N SER A 57 -1.87 -1.83 11.63
CA SER A 57 -3.32 -1.55 11.67
C SER A 57 -3.58 -0.11 12.13
N GLY A 58 -4.39 0.61 11.38
CA GLY A 58 -4.72 2.01 11.62
C GLY A 58 -3.75 3.02 11.03
N SER A 59 -2.63 2.58 10.44
CA SER A 59 -1.69 3.48 9.78
C SER A 59 -2.25 4.02 8.48
N LEU A 60 -1.95 5.28 8.21
CA LEU A 60 -2.28 5.96 6.96
C LEU A 60 -0.97 6.39 6.29
N VAL A 61 -0.78 5.98 5.05
CA VAL A 61 0.42 6.33 4.26
C VAL A 61 -0.01 7.26 3.13
N LEU A 62 0.66 8.40 3.03
CA LEU A 62 0.43 9.39 1.98
C LEU A 62 1.68 9.46 1.11
N ILE A 63 1.51 9.27 -0.19
CA ILE A 63 2.61 9.33 -1.17
C ILE A 63 2.23 10.36 -2.22
N ASP A 64 3.09 11.35 -2.39
CA ASP A 64 2.88 12.43 -3.34
C ASP A 64 3.20 11.99 -4.77
N SER A 65 2.71 12.77 -5.72
CA SER A 65 2.98 12.58 -7.15
C SER A 65 4.49 12.44 -7.40
N ASN A 66 4.89 11.43 -8.16
CA ASN A 66 6.28 11.15 -8.57
C ASN A 66 7.27 10.90 -7.42
N GLN A 67 6.79 10.69 -6.21
CA GLN A 67 7.64 10.37 -5.07
C GLN A 67 8.10 8.91 -5.15
N VAL A 68 9.41 8.68 -5.07
CA VAL A 68 9.98 7.33 -5.13
C VAL A 68 9.63 6.57 -3.88
N HIS A 69 9.07 5.38 -4.04
CA HIS A 69 8.64 4.55 -2.92
C HIS A 69 8.68 3.07 -3.24
N ASN A 70 8.72 2.26 -2.19
CA ASN A 70 8.52 0.81 -2.28
C ASN A 70 7.98 0.29 -0.94
N THR A 71 7.45 -0.91 -0.99
CA THR A 71 6.92 -1.58 0.20
C THR A 71 7.30 -3.06 0.20
N TYR A 72 7.45 -3.63 1.39
CA TYR A 72 7.74 -5.05 1.55
C TYR A 72 7.13 -5.60 2.82
N SER A 73 6.99 -6.93 2.85
CA SER A 73 6.36 -7.64 3.96
C SER A 73 7.19 -7.60 5.23
N ASP A 74 6.51 -7.59 6.38
CA ASP A 74 7.10 -7.88 7.68
C ASP A 74 7.11 -9.41 7.92
N LYS A 75 7.52 -9.85 9.09
CA LYS A 75 7.51 -11.26 9.50
C LYS A 75 6.13 -11.89 9.36
N GLU A 76 5.10 -11.17 9.79
CA GLU A 76 3.71 -11.56 9.54
C GLU A 76 3.34 -11.13 8.13
N LEU A 77 3.03 -12.08 7.27
CA LEU A 77 2.79 -11.81 5.85
C LEU A 77 1.40 -11.26 5.58
N PHE A 78 0.41 -11.60 6.41
CA PHE A 78 -0.95 -11.15 6.20
C PHE A 78 -1.06 -9.63 6.34
N HIS A 79 -1.73 -9.01 5.38
CA HIS A 79 -2.15 -7.62 5.48
C HIS A 79 -3.47 -7.41 4.74
N ASP A 80 -4.23 -6.42 5.18
CA ASP A 80 -5.47 -5.94 4.55
C ASP A 80 -5.39 -4.44 4.45
N ARG A 81 -5.43 -3.92 3.23
CA ARG A 81 -5.23 -2.49 2.98
C ARG A 81 -6.16 -1.96 1.91
N LEU A 82 -6.47 -0.68 2.01
CA LEU A 82 -7.14 0.11 0.99
C LEU A 82 -6.12 1.03 0.34
N VAL A 83 -6.10 1.07 -0.99
CA VAL A 83 -5.20 1.96 -1.74
C VAL A 83 -6.04 2.83 -2.66
N ILE A 84 -5.80 4.13 -2.59
CA ILE A 84 -6.49 5.12 -3.44
C ILE A 84 -5.42 5.85 -4.24
N TYR A 85 -5.58 5.87 -5.56
CA TYR A 85 -4.76 6.66 -6.48
C TYR A 85 -5.59 7.81 -7.06
N PHE A 86 -5.00 8.99 -7.15
CA PHE A 86 -5.70 10.15 -7.71
C PHE A 86 -4.76 11.21 -8.28
#